data_e57a04a2266ae36b1e36a806eea30d60
#
_entry.id   e57a04a2266ae36b1e36a806eea30d60
#
_cell.length_a   1.000
_cell.length_b   1.000
_cell.length_c   1.000
_cell.angle_alpha   90.00
_cell.angle_beta   90.00
_cell.angle_gamma   90.00
#
_symmetry.space_group_name_H-M   'P 1'
#
loop_
_entity.id
_entity.type
_entity.pdbx_description
1 polymer ?
#
loop_
_entity_poly.entity_id
_entity_poly.type
_entity_poly.pdbx_seq_one_letter_code
_entity_poly.pdbx_strand_id
1 'polypeptide(L)'
;MSSGTLPDFPWDTIADDVELAKSHRDGVCDLSVGTPVDPTPAIGQTALIEAANAPGYPTVWGTTTLRNAIIDYMTSRWMAPPMTENSVMPVIGTKELVAWLPILVGLGPDDTVVIPEVAYPTYAVGACMAGARVVTAASPADVASENPALIWTNSPSNPSGRIDSFDEVVSWVEYARDKGALLAADECYGEFGWEKEPMSILDSRVNGGSLDGLLGAYSLSKRSNLAGYRAGFVAGDPSVVMELIGLRKHLGMMVPTPVQAAMAVLLGDQTHVEAQRLTYLARREILSKALVAAHFTIDHSEGGLYLWATRGEHGRTTAHWFAERGIIVAPGDFYGEAGANHVRISLTATDERIASAAQRL
;
A
#
# COMPACT_ATOMS: atom_id res chain seq x y z
N MET A 1 22.53 -20.11 -4.04
CA MET A 1 21.74 -19.19 -3.20
C MET A 1 21.36 -19.97 -1.96
N SER A 2 21.95 -19.67 -0.80
CA SER A 2 21.38 -20.13 0.43
C SER A 2 20.03 -19.42 0.53
N SER A 3 18.93 -20.19 0.62
CA SER A 3 17.64 -19.66 1.01
C SER A 3 17.80 -19.09 2.42
N GLY A 4 18.18 -17.82 2.52
CA GLY A 4 17.93 -17.08 3.74
C GLY A 4 16.46 -17.34 4.03
N THR A 5 16.15 -17.94 5.16
CA THR A 5 14.79 -18.32 5.53
C THR A 5 13.97 -17.04 5.54
N LEU A 6 13.11 -16.88 4.53
CA LEU A 6 12.09 -15.84 4.60
C LEU A 6 11.27 -16.08 5.87
N PRO A 7 10.79 -15.01 6.53
CA PRO A 7 9.91 -15.16 7.66
C PRO A 7 8.65 -15.92 7.25
N ASP A 8 8.05 -16.64 8.19
CA ASP A 8 6.78 -17.33 7.98
C ASP A 8 5.72 -16.34 7.47
N PHE A 9 4.82 -16.84 6.61
CA PHE A 9 3.74 -15.99 6.14
C PHE A 9 2.78 -15.70 7.30
N PRO A 10 2.60 -14.44 7.71
CA PRO A 10 1.94 -14.09 8.97
C PRO A 10 0.54 -14.71 9.16
N TRP A 11 -0.25 -14.78 8.08
CA TRP A 11 -1.61 -15.36 8.14
C TRP A 11 -1.64 -16.85 8.43
N ASP A 12 -0.58 -17.59 8.16
CA ASP A 12 -0.51 -19.02 8.51
C ASP A 12 -0.44 -19.24 10.03
N THR A 13 -0.02 -18.20 10.77
CA THR A 13 0.11 -18.24 12.24
C THR A 13 -1.19 -18.04 13.00
N ILE A 14 -2.31 -17.75 12.33
CA ILE A 14 -3.65 -17.58 12.94
C ILE A 14 -4.66 -18.62 12.44
N ALA A 15 -4.20 -19.76 11.93
CA ALA A 15 -5.05 -20.78 11.34
C ALA A 15 -6.14 -21.28 12.33
N ASP A 16 -5.81 -21.46 13.60
CA ASP A 16 -6.76 -21.90 14.63
C ASP A 16 -7.87 -20.86 14.87
N ASP A 17 -7.54 -19.58 14.93
CA ASP A 17 -8.52 -18.50 15.06
C ASP A 17 -9.41 -18.39 13.81
N VAL A 18 -8.86 -18.64 12.64
CA VAL A 18 -9.62 -18.68 11.39
C VAL A 18 -10.65 -19.81 11.42
N GLU A 19 -10.27 -21.02 11.85
CA GLU A 19 -11.19 -22.15 11.96
C GLU A 19 -12.25 -21.91 13.06
N LEU A 20 -11.87 -21.33 14.19
CA LEU A 20 -12.80 -20.91 15.23
C LEU A 20 -13.85 -19.92 14.66
N ALA A 21 -13.40 -18.87 13.98
CA ALA A 21 -14.31 -17.87 13.40
C ALA A 21 -15.25 -18.48 12.34
N LYS A 22 -14.77 -19.41 11.51
CA LYS A 22 -15.58 -20.11 10.51
C LYS A 22 -16.68 -20.98 11.14
N SER A 23 -16.47 -21.49 12.36
CA SER A 23 -17.46 -22.31 13.07
C SER A 23 -18.63 -21.52 13.64
N HIS A 24 -18.59 -20.18 13.60
CA HIS A 24 -19.64 -19.34 14.15
C HIS A 24 -20.97 -19.53 13.41
N ARG A 25 -22.06 -19.72 14.18
CA ARG A 25 -23.41 -20.05 13.65
C ARG A 25 -23.96 -19.08 12.61
N ASP A 26 -23.60 -17.78 12.71
CA ASP A 26 -24.04 -16.73 11.79
C ASP A 26 -23.02 -16.46 10.67
N GLY A 27 -22.08 -17.40 10.45
CA GLY A 27 -21.03 -17.31 9.43
C GLY A 27 -19.88 -16.38 9.81
N VAL A 28 -18.84 -16.36 9.00
CA VAL A 28 -17.61 -15.61 9.25
C VAL A 28 -17.65 -14.21 8.62
N CYS A 29 -17.13 -13.22 9.34
CA CYS A 29 -16.82 -11.89 8.86
C CYS A 29 -15.29 -11.74 8.76
N ASP A 30 -14.71 -11.91 7.58
CA ASP A 30 -13.26 -11.72 7.39
C ASP A 30 -12.95 -10.25 7.16
N LEU A 31 -12.33 -9.62 8.16
CA LEU A 31 -11.84 -8.26 8.17
C LEU A 31 -10.30 -8.21 8.28
N SER A 32 -9.61 -9.32 8.03
CA SER A 32 -8.15 -9.42 8.18
C SER A 32 -7.39 -8.93 6.95
N VAL A 33 -7.94 -9.14 5.74
CA VAL A 33 -7.26 -8.85 4.48
C VAL A 33 -7.90 -7.65 3.79
N GLY A 34 -7.11 -6.65 3.47
CA GLY A 34 -7.56 -5.44 2.76
C GLY A 34 -7.80 -5.70 1.26
N THR A 35 -8.61 -6.69 0.90
CA THR A 35 -8.95 -7.00 -0.49
C THR A 35 -10.30 -6.38 -0.84
N PRO A 36 -10.39 -5.50 -1.87
CA PRO A 36 -11.66 -4.96 -2.33
C PRO A 36 -12.62 -6.07 -2.73
N VAL A 37 -13.88 -5.92 -2.33
CA VAL A 37 -14.98 -6.82 -2.68
C VAL A 37 -16.03 -6.15 -3.57
N ASP A 38 -15.97 -4.83 -3.66
CA ASP A 38 -16.87 -4.05 -4.50
C ASP A 38 -16.52 -4.25 -6.00
N PRO A 39 -17.49 -4.10 -6.91
CA PRO A 39 -17.27 -4.33 -8.34
C PRO A 39 -16.19 -3.41 -8.92
N THR A 40 -15.44 -3.94 -9.89
CA THR A 40 -14.62 -3.11 -10.77
C THR A 40 -15.52 -2.08 -11.49
N PRO A 41 -15.16 -0.79 -11.54
CA PRO A 41 -15.95 0.24 -12.19
C PRO A 41 -16.29 -0.12 -13.65
N ALA A 42 -17.53 0.15 -14.08
CA ALA A 42 -18.02 -0.22 -15.41
C ALA A 42 -17.16 0.33 -16.55
N ILE A 43 -16.66 1.56 -16.41
CA ILE A 43 -15.75 2.19 -17.38
C ILE A 43 -14.45 1.39 -17.52
N GLY A 44 -13.91 0.84 -16.44
CA GLY A 44 -12.73 -0.03 -16.45
C GLY A 44 -13.03 -1.39 -17.11
N GLN A 45 -14.20 -1.98 -16.81
CA GLN A 45 -14.62 -3.23 -17.46
C GLN A 45 -14.79 -3.05 -18.98
N THR A 46 -15.39 -1.94 -19.42
CA THR A 46 -15.52 -1.61 -20.83
C THR A 46 -14.15 -1.49 -21.51
N ALA A 47 -13.21 -0.78 -20.93
CA ALA A 47 -11.86 -0.64 -21.46
C ALA A 47 -11.11 -1.99 -21.56
N LEU A 48 -11.30 -2.90 -20.59
CA LEU A 48 -10.76 -4.26 -20.64
C LEU A 48 -11.31 -5.05 -21.83
N ILE A 49 -12.63 -4.98 -22.07
CA ILE A 49 -13.31 -5.68 -23.17
C ILE A 49 -12.85 -5.13 -24.53
N GLU A 50 -12.81 -3.82 -24.68
CA GLU A 50 -12.39 -3.16 -25.92
C GLU A 50 -10.93 -3.47 -26.27
N ALA A 51 -10.06 -3.61 -25.27
CA ALA A 51 -8.66 -3.97 -25.46
C ALA A 51 -8.36 -5.47 -25.41
N ALA A 52 -9.38 -6.34 -25.36
CA ALA A 52 -9.19 -7.79 -25.22
C ALA A 52 -8.45 -8.44 -26.40
N ASN A 53 -8.55 -7.87 -27.61
CA ASN A 53 -7.81 -8.36 -28.79
C ASN A 53 -6.37 -7.77 -28.78
N ALA A 54 -5.49 -8.37 -27.99
CA ALA A 54 -4.12 -7.93 -27.78
C ALA A 54 -3.11 -9.09 -27.98
N PRO A 55 -2.89 -9.55 -29.23
CA PRO A 55 -2.05 -10.73 -29.53
C PRO A 55 -0.56 -10.46 -29.36
N GLY A 56 -0.12 -9.21 -29.34
CA GLY A 56 1.29 -8.82 -29.19
C GLY A 56 1.73 -8.73 -27.73
N TYR A 57 3.05 -8.90 -27.48
CA TYR A 57 3.61 -8.68 -26.16
C TYR A 57 3.47 -7.21 -25.74
N PRO A 58 3.04 -6.94 -24.49
CA PRO A 58 3.06 -5.59 -23.94
C PRO A 58 4.50 -5.12 -23.71
N THR A 59 4.70 -3.82 -23.61
CA THR A 59 6.00 -3.26 -23.23
C THR A 59 6.05 -3.02 -21.70
N VAL A 60 7.24 -3.16 -21.12
CA VAL A 60 7.48 -2.82 -19.70
C VAL A 60 7.18 -1.34 -19.45
N TRP A 61 7.52 -0.49 -20.40
CA TRP A 61 7.29 0.96 -20.31
C TRP A 61 5.82 1.33 -20.28
N GLY A 62 4.96 0.47 -20.78
CA GLY A 62 3.56 0.76 -20.96
C GLY A 62 3.24 1.51 -22.26
N THR A 63 1.96 1.62 -22.57
CA THR A 63 1.49 2.39 -23.73
C THR A 63 1.67 3.88 -23.49
N THR A 64 1.86 4.66 -24.57
CA THR A 64 1.91 6.13 -24.48
C THR A 64 0.64 6.71 -23.84
N THR A 65 -0.53 6.14 -24.15
CA THR A 65 -1.80 6.56 -23.54
C THR A 65 -1.77 6.39 -22.02
N LEU A 66 -1.26 5.26 -21.51
CA LEU A 66 -1.15 5.03 -20.08
C LEU A 66 -0.13 5.96 -19.42
N ARG A 67 1.05 6.14 -20.03
CA ARG A 67 2.06 7.05 -19.48
C ARG A 67 1.53 8.47 -19.34
N ASN A 68 0.87 8.98 -20.39
CA ASN A 68 0.25 10.31 -20.33
C ASN A 68 -0.82 10.38 -19.24
N ALA A 69 -1.69 9.38 -19.12
CA ALA A 69 -2.70 9.33 -18.07
C ALA A 69 -2.07 9.32 -16.64
N ILE A 70 -0.93 8.65 -16.46
CA ILE A 70 -0.20 8.68 -15.18
C ILE A 70 0.37 10.08 -14.93
N ILE A 71 1.00 10.72 -15.92
CA ILE A 71 1.57 12.08 -15.80
C ILE A 71 0.48 13.08 -15.46
N ASP A 72 -0.65 13.04 -16.17
CA ASP A 72 -1.80 13.92 -15.92
C ASP A 72 -2.36 13.73 -14.51
N TYR A 73 -2.48 12.48 -14.06
CA TYR A 73 -2.92 12.15 -12.70
C TYR A 73 -1.94 12.68 -11.64
N MET A 74 -0.62 12.48 -11.83
CA MET A 74 0.39 12.96 -10.89
C MET A 74 0.39 14.50 -10.80
N THR A 75 0.26 15.17 -11.93
CA THR A 75 0.24 16.63 -11.98
C THR A 75 -1.04 17.19 -11.37
N SER A 76 -2.21 16.65 -11.73
CA SER A 76 -3.50 17.21 -11.31
C SER A 76 -3.86 16.85 -9.87
N ARG A 77 -3.61 15.60 -9.44
CA ARG A 77 -4.00 15.12 -8.11
C ARG A 77 -2.92 15.37 -7.06
N TRP A 78 -1.65 15.21 -7.42
CA TRP A 78 -0.55 15.22 -6.47
C TRP A 78 0.37 16.44 -6.59
N MET A 79 0.04 17.40 -7.48
CA MET A 79 0.83 18.62 -7.69
C MET A 79 2.31 18.33 -7.96
N ALA A 80 2.59 17.20 -8.61
CA ALA A 80 3.94 16.81 -8.99
C ALA A 80 4.56 17.85 -9.94
N PRO A 81 5.88 18.06 -9.91
CA PRO A 81 6.55 18.92 -10.88
C PRO A 81 6.39 18.36 -12.30
N PRO A 82 6.72 19.12 -13.34
CA PRO A 82 6.66 18.64 -14.72
C PRO A 82 7.39 17.30 -14.88
N MET A 83 6.66 16.30 -15.35
CA MET A 83 7.14 14.94 -15.58
C MET A 83 7.26 14.66 -17.07
N THR A 84 8.12 13.72 -17.42
CA THR A 84 8.23 13.16 -18.76
C THR A 84 7.81 11.69 -18.76
N GLU A 85 7.68 11.09 -19.93
CA GLU A 85 7.41 9.66 -20.05
C GLU A 85 8.48 8.77 -19.36
N ASN A 86 9.69 9.29 -19.16
CA ASN A 86 10.78 8.60 -18.46
C ASN A 86 10.59 8.59 -16.94
N SER A 87 9.68 9.39 -16.42
CA SER A 87 9.42 9.51 -14.98
C SER A 87 8.35 8.53 -14.49
N VAL A 88 7.77 7.69 -15.36
CA VAL A 88 6.62 6.84 -15.02
C VAL A 88 6.73 5.45 -15.65
N MET A 89 6.26 4.42 -14.93
CA MET A 89 6.24 3.03 -15.40
C MET A 89 5.10 2.24 -14.73
N PRO A 90 4.29 1.46 -15.49
CA PRO A 90 3.33 0.55 -14.89
C PRO A 90 4.03 -0.67 -14.24
N VAL A 91 3.43 -1.17 -13.15
CA VAL A 91 3.92 -2.35 -12.41
C VAL A 91 2.81 -3.37 -12.18
N ILE A 92 3.17 -4.65 -11.99
CA ILE A 92 2.25 -5.78 -11.79
C ILE A 92 1.72 -5.77 -10.34
N GLY A 93 1.11 -4.63 -9.96
CA GLY A 93 0.73 -4.28 -8.60
C GLY A 93 1.92 -3.91 -7.73
N THR A 94 1.68 -3.02 -6.76
CA THR A 94 2.75 -2.45 -5.92
C THR A 94 3.41 -3.47 -5.00
N LYS A 95 2.72 -4.55 -4.59
CA LYS A 95 3.36 -5.61 -3.78
C LYS A 95 4.56 -6.25 -4.49
N GLU A 96 4.43 -6.52 -5.79
CA GLU A 96 5.52 -7.06 -6.59
C GLU A 96 6.70 -6.08 -6.60
N LEU A 97 6.42 -4.80 -6.90
CA LEU A 97 7.44 -3.76 -6.89
C LEU A 97 8.16 -3.66 -5.55
N VAL A 98 7.40 -3.58 -4.45
CA VAL A 98 7.95 -3.48 -3.08
C VAL A 98 8.89 -4.64 -2.77
N ALA A 99 8.50 -5.88 -3.14
CA ALA A 99 9.32 -7.06 -2.90
C ALA A 99 10.61 -7.07 -3.73
N TRP A 100 10.56 -6.61 -4.99
CA TRP A 100 11.68 -6.69 -5.92
C TRP A 100 12.55 -5.44 -5.95
N LEU A 101 12.07 -4.28 -5.50
CA LEU A 101 12.80 -3.01 -5.62
C LEU A 101 14.22 -3.08 -5.04
N PRO A 102 14.46 -3.62 -3.82
CA PRO A 102 15.81 -3.69 -3.29
C PRO A 102 16.80 -4.44 -4.20
N ILE A 103 16.36 -5.56 -4.79
CA ILE A 103 17.17 -6.34 -5.73
C ILE A 103 17.36 -5.57 -7.04
N LEU A 104 16.31 -4.96 -7.56
CA LEU A 104 16.33 -4.24 -8.83
C LEU A 104 17.20 -2.98 -8.80
N VAL A 105 17.34 -2.34 -7.65
CA VAL A 105 18.28 -1.22 -7.46
C VAL A 105 19.67 -1.67 -6.99
N GLY A 106 19.95 -2.96 -7.04
CA GLY A 106 21.28 -3.53 -6.83
C GLY A 106 21.73 -3.63 -5.39
N LEU A 107 20.82 -3.61 -4.41
CA LEU A 107 21.19 -3.72 -2.99
C LEU A 107 21.73 -5.12 -2.66
N GLY A 108 22.59 -5.17 -1.65
CA GLY A 108 23.25 -6.37 -1.16
C GLY A 108 23.53 -6.34 0.34
N PRO A 109 24.41 -7.25 0.84
CA PRO A 109 24.66 -7.42 2.28
C PRO A 109 25.28 -6.21 2.99
N ASP A 110 25.92 -5.33 2.27
CA ASP A 110 26.55 -4.13 2.83
C ASP A 110 25.60 -2.94 2.91
N ASP A 111 24.38 -3.09 2.34
CA ASP A 111 23.41 -2.01 2.27
C ASP A 111 22.41 -2.05 3.44
N THR A 112 21.88 -0.88 3.77
CA THR A 112 20.84 -0.72 4.78
C THR A 112 19.54 -0.23 4.12
N VAL A 113 18.43 -0.86 4.49
CA VAL A 113 17.08 -0.45 4.13
C VAL A 113 16.35 0.02 5.39
N VAL A 114 15.90 1.27 5.39
CA VAL A 114 15.06 1.82 6.46
C VAL A 114 13.60 1.60 6.10
N ILE A 115 12.83 1.11 7.09
CA ILE A 115 11.38 0.89 6.96
C ILE A 115 10.65 1.50 8.17
N PRO A 116 9.34 1.80 8.11
CA PRO A 116 8.58 2.23 9.28
C PRO A 116 8.60 1.19 10.41
N GLU A 117 8.51 1.63 11.68
CA GLU A 117 8.48 0.74 12.85
C GLU A 117 7.26 -0.20 12.83
N VAL A 118 6.12 0.32 12.39
CA VAL A 118 4.90 -0.45 12.15
C VAL A 118 4.68 -0.46 10.64
N ALA A 119 5.04 -1.56 10.00
CA ALA A 119 5.25 -1.61 8.56
C ALA A 119 4.52 -2.76 7.86
N TYR A 120 4.14 -2.54 6.63
CA TYR A 120 3.73 -3.62 5.74
C TYR A 120 4.89 -4.63 5.59
N PRO A 121 4.69 -5.93 5.93
CA PRO A 121 5.79 -6.90 6.07
C PRO A 121 6.67 -7.05 4.82
N THR A 122 6.14 -6.75 3.65
CA THR A 122 6.84 -6.95 2.38
C THR A 122 8.05 -6.02 2.22
N TYR A 123 8.12 -4.88 2.93
CA TYR A 123 9.32 -4.04 2.90
C TYR A 123 10.55 -4.79 3.45
N ALA A 124 10.39 -5.41 4.63
CA ALA A 124 11.44 -6.23 5.22
C ALA A 124 11.76 -7.47 4.38
N VAL A 125 10.74 -8.13 3.81
CA VAL A 125 10.91 -9.29 2.93
C VAL A 125 11.76 -8.94 1.71
N GLY A 126 11.48 -7.81 1.04
CA GLY A 126 12.25 -7.35 -0.11
C GLY A 126 13.72 -7.07 0.24
N ALA A 127 13.98 -6.40 1.36
CA ALA A 127 15.33 -6.15 1.86
C ALA A 127 16.06 -7.46 2.19
N CYS A 128 15.41 -8.42 2.87
CA CYS A 128 15.96 -9.74 3.16
C CYS A 128 16.29 -10.53 1.87
N MET A 129 15.44 -10.44 0.84
CA MET A 129 15.72 -11.08 -0.45
C MET A 129 16.98 -10.54 -1.13
N ALA A 130 17.26 -9.25 -0.97
CA ALA A 130 18.50 -8.62 -1.44
C ALA A 130 19.71 -8.93 -0.55
N GLY A 131 19.48 -9.47 0.66
CA GLY A 131 20.51 -9.68 1.68
C GLY A 131 20.83 -8.42 2.48
N ALA A 132 20.10 -7.32 2.27
CA ALA A 132 20.34 -6.04 2.93
C ALA A 132 19.90 -6.04 4.40
N ARG A 133 20.55 -5.22 5.23
CA ARG A 133 20.19 -5.01 6.62
C ARG A 133 18.94 -4.14 6.73
N VAL A 134 17.98 -4.56 7.55
CA VAL A 134 16.75 -3.81 7.83
C VAL A 134 16.92 -3.01 9.12
N VAL A 135 16.53 -1.73 9.10
CA VAL A 135 16.43 -0.85 10.27
C VAL A 135 15.04 -0.23 10.29
N THR A 136 14.40 -0.23 11.44
CA THR A 136 13.09 0.40 11.62
C THR A 136 13.24 1.81 12.18
N ALA A 137 12.38 2.73 11.77
CA ALA A 137 12.37 4.11 12.25
C ALA A 137 10.97 4.72 12.20
N ALA A 138 10.65 5.56 13.17
CA ALA A 138 9.47 6.42 13.14
C ALA A 138 9.78 7.78 12.50
N SER A 139 11.03 8.23 12.57
CA SER A 139 11.49 9.52 12.05
C SER A 139 12.94 9.45 11.55
N PRO A 140 13.40 10.42 10.74
CA PRO A 140 14.82 10.55 10.38
C PRO A 140 15.78 10.65 11.58
N ALA A 141 15.32 11.19 12.71
CA ALA A 141 16.15 11.33 13.90
C ALA A 141 16.57 9.99 14.50
N ASP A 142 15.72 8.95 14.39
CA ASP A 142 15.98 7.61 14.92
C ASP A 142 17.12 6.92 14.17
N VAL A 143 17.36 7.32 12.93
CA VAL A 143 18.35 6.74 12.02
C VAL A 143 19.41 7.74 11.56
N ALA A 144 19.60 8.84 12.29
CA ALA A 144 20.54 9.90 11.92
C ALA A 144 21.99 9.42 11.71
N SER A 145 22.42 8.38 12.46
CA SER A 145 23.73 7.77 12.33
C SER A 145 23.85 6.71 11.24
N GLU A 146 22.71 6.29 10.67
CA GLU A 146 22.68 5.30 9.60
C GLU A 146 23.03 5.93 8.24
N ASN A 147 23.40 5.07 7.30
CA ASN A 147 23.66 5.44 5.93
C ASN A 147 22.83 4.54 5.00
N PRO A 148 21.50 4.75 4.91
CA PRO A 148 20.64 3.88 4.15
C PRO A 148 20.84 4.05 2.65
N ALA A 149 20.75 2.95 1.89
CA ALA A 149 20.67 2.98 0.44
C ALA A 149 19.22 3.14 -0.05
N LEU A 150 18.25 2.62 0.73
CA LEU A 150 16.82 2.71 0.45
C LEU A 150 16.04 3.02 1.72
N ILE A 151 15.08 3.93 1.60
CA ILE A 151 14.13 4.28 2.66
C ILE A 151 12.73 4.03 2.14
N TRP A 152 11.92 3.28 2.90
CA TRP A 152 10.49 3.15 2.65
C TRP A 152 9.70 4.06 3.58
N THR A 153 8.75 4.81 3.02
CA THR A 153 7.68 5.47 3.78
C THR A 153 6.32 4.97 3.29
N ASN A 154 5.28 5.11 4.12
CA ASN A 154 3.93 4.67 3.78
C ASN A 154 2.88 5.59 4.44
N SER A 155 2.32 6.50 3.67
CA SER A 155 1.30 7.44 4.15
C SER A 155 0.20 7.63 3.07
N PRO A 156 -1.08 7.35 3.39
CA PRO A 156 -1.61 6.75 4.61
C PRO A 156 -1.06 5.34 4.88
N SER A 157 -0.78 5.06 6.14
CA SER A 157 -0.06 3.85 6.55
C SER A 157 -0.93 2.59 6.52
N ASN A 158 -0.35 1.49 6.12
CA ASN A 158 -0.80 0.14 6.44
C ASN A 158 0.16 -0.45 7.49
N PRO A 159 -0.28 -0.69 8.75
CA PRO A 159 -1.66 -0.97 9.15
C PRO A 159 -2.44 0.19 9.80
N SER A 160 -1.75 1.25 10.28
CA SER A 160 -2.30 2.19 11.25
C SER A 160 -3.30 3.21 10.67
N GLY A 161 -3.28 3.43 9.35
CA GLY A 161 -4.06 4.51 8.73
C GLY A 161 -3.56 5.92 9.08
N ARG A 162 -2.37 6.04 9.69
CA ARG A 162 -1.75 7.32 10.00
C ARG A 162 -1.42 8.07 8.72
N ILE A 163 -1.67 9.36 8.72
CA ILE A 163 -1.25 10.28 7.66
C ILE A 163 -0.16 11.18 8.21
N ASP A 164 1.01 11.15 7.56
CA ASP A 164 2.15 11.99 7.91
C ASP A 164 1.84 13.47 7.64
N SER A 165 2.31 14.33 8.52
CA SER A 165 2.21 15.77 8.35
C SER A 165 3.16 16.27 7.25
N PHE A 166 2.92 17.50 6.78
CA PHE A 166 3.80 18.15 5.80
C PHE A 166 5.27 18.12 6.23
N ASP A 167 5.54 18.52 7.48
CA ASP A 167 6.92 18.61 7.99
C ASP A 167 7.59 17.23 8.11
N GLU A 168 6.82 16.19 8.44
CA GLU A 168 7.35 14.82 8.49
C GLU A 168 7.71 14.32 7.08
N VAL A 169 6.85 14.54 6.08
CA VAL A 169 7.14 14.14 4.70
C VAL A 169 8.36 14.90 4.17
N VAL A 170 8.44 16.22 4.40
CA VAL A 170 9.62 17.04 4.03
C VAL A 170 10.88 16.53 4.70
N SER A 171 10.82 16.20 6.00
CA SER A 171 11.99 15.72 6.75
C SER A 171 12.58 14.41 6.19
N TRP A 172 11.73 13.50 5.72
CA TRP A 172 12.18 12.28 5.05
C TRP A 172 12.82 12.56 3.69
N VAL A 173 12.27 13.49 2.91
CA VAL A 173 12.86 13.90 1.62
C VAL A 173 14.24 14.54 1.83
N GLU A 174 14.36 15.45 2.79
CA GLU A 174 15.63 16.11 3.12
C GLU A 174 16.67 15.10 3.63
N TYR A 175 16.29 14.20 4.52
CA TYR A 175 17.16 13.15 5.03
C TYR A 175 17.65 12.21 3.92
N ALA A 176 16.75 11.76 3.05
CA ALA A 176 17.14 10.88 1.93
C ALA A 176 18.17 11.56 1.02
N ARG A 177 17.96 12.84 0.71
CA ARG A 177 18.89 13.64 -0.11
C ARG A 177 20.24 13.84 0.59
N ASP A 178 20.25 14.15 1.89
CA ASP A 178 21.50 14.30 2.66
C ASP A 178 22.32 13.00 2.65
N LYS A 179 21.65 11.85 2.72
CA LYS A 179 22.28 10.54 2.70
C LYS A 179 22.57 10.00 1.28
N GLY A 180 22.05 10.62 0.24
CA GLY A 180 22.10 10.08 -1.13
C GLY A 180 21.32 8.77 -1.28
N ALA A 181 20.29 8.56 -0.45
CA ALA A 181 19.44 7.38 -0.43
C ALA A 181 18.28 7.51 -1.44
N LEU A 182 17.83 6.38 -2.00
CA LEU A 182 16.54 6.33 -2.69
C LEU A 182 15.41 6.36 -1.65
N LEU A 183 14.50 7.34 -1.74
CA LEU A 183 13.27 7.38 -0.97
C LEU A 183 12.14 6.82 -1.79
N ALA A 184 11.60 5.67 -1.37
CA ALA A 184 10.45 5.03 -1.98
C ALA A 184 9.22 5.18 -1.06
N ALA A 185 8.17 5.85 -1.53
CA ALA A 185 6.94 6.02 -0.79
C ALA A 185 5.84 5.10 -1.34
N ASP A 186 5.27 4.27 -0.48
CA ASP A 186 4.07 3.49 -0.81
C ASP A 186 2.83 4.34 -0.52
N GLU A 187 2.28 4.96 -1.55
CA GLU A 187 1.14 5.87 -1.50
C GLU A 187 -0.16 5.20 -2.00
N CYS A 188 -0.24 3.86 -1.86
CA CYS A 188 -1.38 3.07 -2.34
C CYS A 188 -2.74 3.47 -1.77
N TYR A 189 -2.77 4.17 -0.64
CA TYR A 189 -3.98 4.62 0.04
C TYR A 189 -4.22 6.12 -0.07
N GLY A 190 -3.48 6.82 -0.90
CA GLY A 190 -3.50 8.28 -1.02
C GLY A 190 -4.87 8.90 -1.35
N GLU A 191 -5.82 8.15 -1.92
CA GLU A 191 -7.19 8.63 -2.18
C GLU A 191 -8.10 8.57 -0.93
N PHE A 192 -7.65 7.97 0.15
CA PHE A 192 -8.47 7.68 1.32
C PHE A 192 -7.99 8.45 2.55
N GLY A 193 -8.09 9.77 2.49
CA GLY A 193 -8.02 10.65 3.65
C GLY A 193 -9.40 10.86 4.23
N TRP A 194 -9.55 10.69 5.57
CA TRP A 194 -10.81 10.86 6.27
C TRP A 194 -10.83 12.14 7.09
N GLU A 195 -9.78 12.37 7.84
CA GLU A 195 -9.63 13.48 8.79
C GLU A 195 -8.50 14.43 8.39
N LYS A 196 -7.56 13.94 7.58
CA LYS A 196 -6.44 14.67 7.03
C LYS A 196 -6.32 14.38 5.54
N GLU A 197 -5.80 15.33 4.78
CA GLU A 197 -5.51 15.12 3.36
C GLU A 197 -4.12 14.47 3.23
N PRO A 198 -4.03 13.32 2.54
CA PRO A 198 -2.75 12.69 2.25
C PRO A 198 -1.90 13.55 1.31
N MET A 199 -0.59 13.48 1.48
CA MET A 199 0.38 14.20 0.67
C MET A 199 1.36 13.24 0.03
N SER A 200 1.74 13.53 -1.21
CA SER A 200 2.76 12.76 -1.92
C SER A 200 4.15 13.31 -1.67
N ILE A 201 5.17 12.44 -1.59
CA ILE A 201 6.59 12.88 -1.65
C ILE A 201 6.91 13.58 -2.99
N LEU A 202 6.10 13.35 -4.01
CA LEU A 202 6.27 13.96 -5.34
C LEU A 202 5.57 15.33 -5.48
N ASP A 203 4.86 15.79 -4.44
CA ASP A 203 4.32 17.16 -4.42
C ASP A 203 5.44 18.19 -4.49
N SER A 204 5.33 19.16 -5.42
CA SER A 204 6.34 20.21 -5.62
C SER A 204 6.63 21.03 -4.36
N ARG A 205 5.65 21.15 -3.46
CA ARG A 205 5.82 21.85 -2.17
C ARG A 205 6.70 21.06 -1.20
N VAL A 206 6.69 19.73 -1.30
CA VAL A 206 7.46 18.81 -0.46
C VAL A 206 8.89 18.66 -0.99
N ASN A 207 9.02 18.45 -2.30
CA ASN A 207 10.30 18.07 -2.91
C ASN A 207 11.07 19.26 -3.53
N GLY A 208 10.54 20.48 -3.40
CA GLY A 208 11.18 21.68 -3.98
C GLY A 208 11.22 21.67 -5.50
N GLY A 209 10.36 20.89 -6.16
CA GLY A 209 10.28 20.80 -7.62
C GLY A 209 11.28 19.81 -8.25
N SER A 210 12.08 19.06 -7.47
CA SER A 210 12.99 18.01 -7.95
C SER A 210 12.45 16.62 -7.63
N LEU A 211 12.59 15.70 -8.59
CA LEU A 211 12.26 14.28 -8.44
C LEU A 211 13.48 13.42 -8.07
N ASP A 212 14.66 14.01 -8.01
CA ASP A 212 15.93 13.28 -7.81
C ASP A 212 15.90 12.45 -6.53
N GLY A 213 16.19 11.14 -6.67
CA GLY A 213 16.19 10.18 -5.57
C GLY A 213 14.81 9.83 -5.00
N LEU A 214 13.70 10.22 -5.64
CA LEU A 214 12.35 9.97 -5.16
C LEU A 214 11.58 9.01 -6.07
N LEU A 215 10.86 8.05 -5.46
CA LEU A 215 10.03 7.07 -6.16
C LEU A 215 8.70 6.86 -5.43
N GLY A 216 7.60 7.34 -5.98
CA GLY A 216 6.25 7.09 -5.47
C GLY A 216 5.64 5.82 -6.09
N ALA A 217 5.07 4.94 -5.27
CA ALA A 217 4.35 3.74 -5.70
C ALA A 217 2.84 3.91 -5.51
N TYR A 218 2.08 3.71 -6.59
CA TYR A 218 0.63 3.95 -6.65
C TYR A 218 -0.12 2.71 -7.12
N SER A 219 -1.27 2.43 -6.52
CA SER A 219 -2.07 1.24 -6.82
C SER A 219 -3.49 1.58 -7.23
N LEU A 220 -3.96 0.95 -8.32
CA LEU A 220 -5.37 0.96 -8.68
C LEU A 220 -6.16 -0.14 -7.96
N SER A 221 -5.49 -1.00 -7.18
CA SER A 221 -6.13 -2.08 -6.44
C SER A 221 -7.24 -1.59 -5.52
N LYS A 222 -7.01 -0.45 -4.83
CA LYS A 222 -7.92 0.06 -3.80
C LYS A 222 -8.81 1.18 -4.34
N ARG A 223 -8.24 2.15 -5.06
CA ARG A 223 -8.99 3.28 -5.61
C ARG A 223 -9.99 2.89 -6.70
N SER A 224 -9.69 1.81 -7.44
CA SER A 224 -10.46 1.41 -8.64
C SER A 224 -10.84 -0.08 -8.64
N ASN A 225 -10.74 -0.77 -7.51
CA ASN A 225 -11.07 -2.20 -7.33
C ASN A 225 -10.40 -3.13 -8.37
N LEU A 226 -9.13 -2.85 -8.72
CA LEU A 226 -8.34 -3.64 -9.68
C LEU A 226 -7.33 -4.59 -9.00
N ALA A 227 -7.57 -5.02 -7.77
CA ALA A 227 -6.62 -5.88 -7.05
C ALA A 227 -6.33 -7.19 -7.80
N GLY A 228 -7.35 -7.82 -8.39
CA GLY A 228 -7.23 -9.04 -9.19
C GLY A 228 -6.51 -8.84 -10.52
N TYR A 229 -6.48 -7.62 -11.05
CA TYR A 229 -5.83 -7.29 -12.33
C TYR A 229 -4.35 -6.93 -12.18
N ARG A 230 -3.85 -6.84 -10.93
CA ARG A 230 -2.45 -6.48 -10.64
C ARG A 230 -2.04 -5.15 -11.28
N ALA A 231 -2.84 -4.10 -11.08
CA ALA A 231 -2.67 -2.79 -11.68
C ALA A 231 -2.05 -1.80 -10.67
N GLY A 232 -0.90 -1.26 -11.01
CA GLY A 232 -0.19 -0.22 -10.28
C GLY A 232 0.84 0.47 -11.17
N PHE A 233 1.45 1.53 -10.66
CA PHE A 233 2.52 2.24 -11.35
C PHE A 233 3.48 2.87 -10.34
N VAL A 234 4.64 3.25 -10.83
CA VAL A 234 5.59 4.12 -10.15
C VAL A 234 5.75 5.43 -10.92
N ALA A 235 6.03 6.47 -10.18
CA ALA A 235 6.39 7.79 -10.70
C ALA A 235 7.54 8.35 -9.87
N GLY A 236 8.45 9.13 -10.46
CA GLY A 236 9.55 9.73 -9.72
C GLY A 236 10.77 10.05 -10.58
N ASP A 237 11.94 9.84 -9.99
CA ASP A 237 13.23 10.09 -10.62
C ASP A 237 13.36 9.38 -11.97
N PRO A 238 13.49 10.12 -13.09
CA PRO A 238 13.55 9.51 -14.42
C PRO A 238 14.78 8.59 -14.60
N SER A 239 15.86 8.82 -13.89
CA SER A 239 17.05 7.94 -13.98
C SER A 239 16.78 6.58 -13.35
N VAL A 240 16.16 6.55 -12.17
CA VAL A 240 15.75 5.32 -11.47
C VAL A 240 14.68 4.57 -12.27
N VAL A 241 13.66 5.28 -12.74
CA VAL A 241 12.57 4.65 -13.53
C VAL A 241 13.11 4.02 -14.81
N MET A 242 14.02 4.69 -15.53
CA MET A 242 14.63 4.14 -16.76
C MET A 242 15.52 2.93 -16.50
N GLU A 243 16.25 2.90 -15.38
CA GLU A 243 17.04 1.75 -14.96
C GLU A 243 16.11 0.56 -14.65
N LEU A 244 15.06 0.78 -13.86
CA LEU A 244 14.05 -0.24 -13.56
C LEU A 244 13.40 -0.79 -14.86
N ILE A 245 13.06 0.06 -15.82
CA ILE A 245 12.54 -0.37 -17.13
C ILE A 245 13.55 -1.28 -17.83
N GLY A 246 14.83 -0.91 -17.83
CA GLY A 246 15.91 -1.70 -18.43
C GLY A 246 15.98 -3.11 -17.84
N LEU A 247 16.01 -3.23 -16.52
CA LEU A 247 16.08 -4.50 -15.81
C LEU A 247 14.80 -5.35 -15.99
N ARG A 248 13.63 -4.72 -15.84
CA ARG A 248 12.33 -5.40 -15.93
C ARG A 248 12.05 -5.99 -17.31
N LYS A 249 12.63 -5.44 -18.38
CA LYS A 249 12.56 -6.02 -19.74
C LYS A 249 13.17 -7.44 -19.77
N HIS A 250 14.29 -7.66 -19.09
CA HIS A 250 14.92 -8.97 -19.00
C HIS A 250 14.14 -9.96 -18.15
N LEU A 251 13.38 -9.48 -17.17
CA LEU A 251 12.63 -10.29 -16.20
C LEU A 251 11.20 -10.58 -16.64
N GLY A 252 10.73 -10.00 -17.77
CA GLY A 252 9.37 -10.21 -18.25
C GLY A 252 8.28 -9.58 -17.35
N MET A 253 8.61 -8.57 -16.56
CA MET A 253 7.70 -7.92 -15.62
C MET A 253 6.85 -6.86 -16.33
N MET A 254 5.84 -7.30 -17.07
CA MET A 254 5.01 -6.47 -17.93
C MET A 254 3.54 -6.54 -17.53
N VAL A 255 2.87 -5.39 -17.45
CA VAL A 255 1.42 -5.32 -17.25
C VAL A 255 0.71 -5.70 -18.55
N PRO A 256 -0.29 -6.61 -18.54
CA PRO A 256 -1.03 -6.99 -19.74
C PRO A 256 -1.70 -5.80 -20.44
N THR A 257 -1.71 -5.79 -21.77
CA THR A 257 -2.24 -4.65 -22.56
C THR A 257 -3.68 -4.27 -22.19
N PRO A 258 -4.64 -5.21 -22.01
CA PRO A 258 -5.99 -4.82 -21.58
C PRO A 258 -6.03 -4.14 -20.21
N VAL A 259 -5.16 -4.56 -19.29
CA VAL A 259 -5.05 -3.93 -17.97
C VAL A 259 -4.51 -2.51 -18.09
N GLN A 260 -3.53 -2.29 -18.96
CA GLN A 260 -3.00 -0.95 -19.22
C GLN A 260 -4.08 -0.01 -19.78
N ALA A 261 -4.95 -0.49 -20.67
CA ALA A 261 -6.07 0.28 -21.18
C ALA A 261 -7.06 0.68 -20.09
N ALA A 262 -7.42 -0.27 -19.22
CA ALA A 262 -8.27 0.02 -18.07
C ALA A 262 -7.63 1.02 -17.09
N MET A 263 -6.32 0.88 -16.81
CA MET A 263 -5.59 1.82 -15.96
C MET A 263 -5.67 3.25 -16.51
N ALA A 264 -5.44 3.43 -17.81
CA ALA A 264 -5.44 4.76 -18.44
C ALA A 264 -6.80 5.46 -18.28
N VAL A 265 -7.90 4.74 -18.53
CA VAL A 265 -9.26 5.27 -18.40
C VAL A 265 -9.59 5.60 -16.94
N LEU A 266 -9.27 4.68 -16.01
CA LEU A 266 -9.59 4.83 -14.59
C LEU A 266 -8.76 5.92 -13.91
N LEU A 267 -7.55 6.22 -14.36
CA LEU A 267 -6.76 7.34 -13.84
C LEU A 267 -7.40 8.70 -14.19
N GLY A 268 -8.08 8.79 -15.35
CA GLY A 268 -8.78 10.00 -15.77
C GLY A 268 -10.17 10.18 -15.15
N ASP A 269 -10.74 9.17 -14.46
CA ASP A 269 -12.07 9.26 -13.86
C ASP A 269 -12.00 9.35 -12.33
N GLN A 270 -12.48 10.45 -11.78
CA GLN A 270 -12.59 10.65 -10.33
C GLN A 270 -13.97 10.26 -9.77
N THR A 271 -14.96 10.08 -10.63
CA THR A 271 -16.33 9.78 -10.20
C THR A 271 -16.42 8.46 -9.45
N HIS A 272 -15.80 7.40 -9.98
CA HIS A 272 -15.80 6.09 -9.30
C HIS A 272 -14.95 6.09 -8.03
N VAL A 273 -13.89 6.91 -7.98
CA VAL A 273 -13.03 7.03 -6.79
C VAL A 273 -13.82 7.64 -5.64
N GLU A 274 -14.55 8.72 -5.89
CA GLU A 274 -15.38 9.35 -4.85
C GLU A 274 -16.53 8.44 -4.40
N ALA A 275 -17.18 7.73 -5.31
CA ALA A 275 -18.21 6.75 -4.96
C ALA A 275 -17.63 5.64 -4.06
N GLN A 276 -16.45 5.11 -4.38
CA GLN A 276 -15.78 4.10 -3.56
C GLN A 276 -15.33 4.67 -2.20
N ARG A 277 -14.85 5.92 -2.19
CA ARG A 277 -14.47 6.62 -0.95
C ARG A 277 -15.65 6.74 0.00
N LEU A 278 -16.82 7.14 -0.49
CA LEU A 278 -18.05 7.23 0.31
C LEU A 278 -18.47 5.87 0.87
N THR A 279 -18.33 4.80 0.09
CA THR A 279 -18.61 3.42 0.55
C THR A 279 -17.71 3.04 1.73
N TYR A 280 -16.40 3.26 1.62
CA TYR A 280 -15.47 2.98 2.71
C TYR A 280 -15.67 3.89 3.93
N LEU A 281 -16.03 5.15 3.71
CA LEU A 281 -16.35 6.08 4.81
C LEU A 281 -17.54 5.57 5.63
N ALA A 282 -18.62 5.14 4.98
CA ALA A 282 -19.79 4.59 5.66
C ALA A 282 -19.43 3.32 6.48
N ARG A 283 -18.63 2.42 5.90
CA ARG A 283 -18.12 1.21 6.60
C ARG A 283 -17.25 1.57 7.80
N ARG A 284 -16.37 2.58 7.63
CA ARG A 284 -15.53 3.10 8.72
C ARG A 284 -16.38 3.62 9.88
N GLU A 285 -17.41 4.41 9.61
CA GLU A 285 -18.28 4.96 10.64
C GLU A 285 -19.00 3.86 11.44
N ILE A 286 -19.52 2.83 10.75
CA ILE A 286 -20.20 1.70 11.38
C ILE A 286 -19.26 0.95 12.33
N LEU A 287 -18.08 0.54 11.82
CA LEU A 287 -17.12 -0.23 12.62
C LEU A 287 -16.51 0.59 13.74
N SER A 288 -16.17 1.86 13.51
CA SER A 288 -15.60 2.73 14.55
C SER A 288 -16.56 2.91 15.73
N LYS A 289 -17.84 3.15 15.47
CA LYS A 289 -18.86 3.26 16.51
C LYS A 289 -19.00 1.98 17.32
N ALA A 290 -19.02 0.81 16.65
CA ALA A 290 -19.14 -0.48 17.31
C ALA A 290 -17.91 -0.79 18.18
N LEU A 291 -16.69 -0.54 17.66
CA LEU A 291 -15.45 -0.75 18.39
C LEU A 291 -15.37 0.12 19.66
N VAL A 292 -15.71 1.40 19.55
CA VAL A 292 -15.74 2.31 20.71
C VAL A 292 -16.78 1.84 21.75
N ALA A 293 -17.95 1.38 21.32
CA ALA A 293 -18.95 0.83 22.22
C ALA A 293 -18.47 -0.47 22.90
N ALA A 294 -17.63 -1.26 22.24
CA ALA A 294 -16.98 -2.46 22.78
C ALA A 294 -15.68 -2.15 23.55
N HIS A 295 -15.45 -0.90 23.93
CA HIS A 295 -14.32 -0.41 24.73
C HIS A 295 -12.94 -0.54 24.04
N PHE A 296 -12.89 -0.47 22.71
CA PHE A 296 -11.64 -0.31 21.99
C PHE A 296 -11.21 1.14 21.93
N THR A 297 -9.90 1.36 21.98
CA THR A 297 -9.28 2.60 21.52
C THR A 297 -8.89 2.40 20.05
N ILE A 298 -9.17 3.39 19.22
CA ILE A 298 -8.74 3.43 17.83
C ILE A 298 -7.62 4.48 17.76
N ASP A 299 -6.41 4.02 17.45
CA ASP A 299 -5.27 4.91 17.33
C ASP A 299 -5.08 5.26 15.85
N HIS A 300 -4.71 6.51 15.57
CA HIS A 300 -4.56 7.00 14.20
C HIS A 300 -5.84 6.78 13.36
N SER A 301 -5.72 6.10 12.21
CA SER A 301 -6.84 5.81 11.30
C SER A 301 -7.43 7.06 10.63
N GLU A 302 -6.63 8.12 10.50
CA GLU A 302 -7.02 9.36 9.80
C GLU A 302 -7.16 9.14 8.29
N GLY A 303 -6.60 8.04 7.78
CA GLY A 303 -6.67 7.65 6.37
C GLY A 303 -6.62 6.15 6.16
N GLY A 304 -6.46 5.75 4.90
CA GLY A 304 -6.34 4.35 4.50
C GLY A 304 -7.63 3.56 4.63
N LEU A 305 -7.52 2.24 4.63
CA LEU A 305 -8.65 1.30 4.62
C LEU A 305 -8.69 0.40 5.86
N TYR A 306 -8.10 0.86 6.96
CA TYR A 306 -7.98 0.07 8.18
C TYR A 306 -8.31 0.90 9.41
N LEU A 307 -8.89 0.21 10.42
CA LEU A 307 -8.95 0.70 11.78
C LEU A 307 -7.86 -0.01 12.58
N TRP A 308 -7.03 0.77 13.25
CA TRP A 308 -5.95 0.29 14.11
C TRP A 308 -6.39 0.38 15.55
N ALA A 309 -6.82 -0.75 16.11
CA ALA A 309 -7.58 -0.77 17.35
C ALA A 309 -6.88 -1.61 18.43
N THR A 310 -7.03 -1.20 19.68
CA THR A 310 -6.48 -1.90 20.84
C THR A 310 -7.46 -1.95 22.00
N ARG A 311 -7.34 -2.98 22.85
CA ARG A 311 -7.98 -3.09 24.16
C ARG A 311 -6.98 -2.98 25.32
N GLY A 312 -5.74 -2.61 25.03
CA GLY A 312 -4.66 -2.55 26.01
C GLY A 312 -4.03 -3.92 26.36
N GLU A 313 -4.37 -4.96 25.59
CA GLU A 313 -3.80 -6.31 25.70
C GLU A 313 -3.05 -6.69 24.41
N HIS A 314 -2.35 -7.82 24.44
CA HIS A 314 -1.65 -8.29 23.23
C HIS A 314 -2.62 -8.56 22.08
N GLY A 315 -2.28 -8.12 20.88
CA GLY A 315 -3.14 -8.17 19.69
C GLY A 315 -3.63 -9.59 19.32
N ARG A 316 -2.83 -10.62 19.61
CA ARG A 316 -3.27 -12.01 19.40
C ARG A 316 -4.40 -12.43 20.35
N THR A 317 -4.38 -11.96 21.61
CA THR A 317 -5.50 -12.17 22.55
C THR A 317 -6.75 -11.47 22.04
N THR A 318 -6.60 -10.25 21.58
CA THR A 318 -7.68 -9.50 20.96
C THR A 318 -8.19 -10.16 19.67
N ALA A 319 -7.30 -10.67 18.81
CA ALA A 319 -7.70 -11.40 17.59
C ALA A 319 -8.49 -12.68 17.91
N HIS A 320 -8.08 -13.43 18.93
CA HIS A 320 -8.83 -14.58 19.42
C HIS A 320 -10.24 -14.18 19.92
N TRP A 321 -10.33 -13.09 20.67
CA TRP A 321 -11.62 -12.53 21.12
C TRP A 321 -12.56 -12.20 19.95
N PHE A 322 -12.03 -11.68 18.83
CA PHE A 322 -12.80 -11.50 17.60
C PHE A 322 -13.20 -12.82 16.95
N ALA A 323 -12.28 -13.82 16.94
CA ALA A 323 -12.54 -15.13 16.35
C ALA A 323 -13.71 -15.86 17.04
N GLU A 324 -13.82 -15.79 18.39
CA GLU A 324 -14.97 -16.30 19.16
C GLU A 324 -16.31 -15.70 18.71
N ARG A 325 -16.28 -14.51 18.09
CA ARG A 325 -17.45 -13.78 17.54
C ARG A 325 -17.63 -13.98 16.05
N GLY A 326 -16.89 -14.92 15.46
CA GLY A 326 -16.93 -15.19 14.03
C GLY A 326 -16.33 -14.05 13.18
N ILE A 327 -15.41 -13.25 13.74
CA ILE A 327 -14.75 -12.16 13.05
C ILE A 327 -13.25 -12.44 12.97
N ILE A 328 -12.66 -12.34 11.76
CA ILE A 328 -11.22 -12.48 11.58
C ILE A 328 -10.61 -11.10 11.42
N VAL A 329 -9.59 -10.79 12.20
CA VAL A 329 -8.79 -9.57 12.12
C VAL A 329 -7.31 -9.92 12.04
N ALA A 330 -6.45 -9.00 11.61
CA ALA A 330 -5.01 -9.23 11.59
C ALA A 330 -4.37 -8.76 12.92
N PRO A 331 -3.66 -9.63 13.66
CA PRO A 331 -2.88 -9.21 14.82
C PRO A 331 -1.81 -8.19 14.44
N GLY A 332 -1.55 -7.26 15.34
CA GLY A 332 -0.67 -6.14 15.06
C GLY A 332 0.82 -6.50 15.01
N ASP A 333 1.21 -7.61 15.65
CA ASP A 333 2.58 -8.16 15.59
C ASP A 333 2.98 -8.60 14.16
N PHE A 334 2.03 -8.77 13.24
CA PHE A 334 2.31 -8.96 11.80
C PHE A 334 3.07 -7.78 11.17
N TYR A 335 2.97 -6.61 11.79
CA TYR A 335 3.48 -5.33 11.26
C TYR A 335 4.68 -4.80 12.04
N GLY A 336 5.20 -5.58 12.99
CA GLY A 336 6.35 -5.23 13.82
C GLY A 336 6.02 -5.25 15.32
N GLU A 337 7.06 -5.29 16.15
CA GLU A 337 6.97 -5.35 17.61
C GLU A 337 6.16 -4.17 18.18
N ALA A 338 6.36 -2.97 17.63
CA ALA A 338 5.64 -1.76 18.04
C ALA A 338 4.11 -1.86 17.82
N GLY A 339 3.67 -2.78 16.96
CA GLY A 339 2.26 -3.06 16.70
C GLY A 339 1.63 -4.13 17.61
N ALA A 340 2.40 -4.80 18.46
CA ALA A 340 2.00 -6.03 19.14
C ALA A 340 0.71 -5.94 20.00
N ASN A 341 0.34 -4.75 20.46
CA ASN A 341 -0.85 -4.55 21.29
C ASN A 341 -2.10 -4.10 20.50
N HIS A 342 -2.04 -4.15 19.19
CA HIS A 342 -3.14 -3.74 18.33
C HIS A 342 -3.65 -4.89 17.46
N VAL A 343 -4.78 -4.65 16.82
CA VAL A 343 -5.29 -5.42 15.68
C VAL A 343 -5.62 -4.47 14.53
N ARG A 344 -5.42 -4.96 13.31
CA ARG A 344 -5.84 -4.24 12.10
C ARG A 344 -7.16 -4.79 11.60
N ILE A 345 -8.15 -3.91 11.42
CA ILE A 345 -9.50 -4.22 10.97
C ILE A 345 -9.75 -3.56 9.63
N SER A 346 -10.04 -4.35 8.60
CA SER A 346 -10.21 -3.87 7.22
C SER A 346 -11.63 -3.37 6.94
N LEU A 347 -11.74 -2.29 6.15
CA LEU A 347 -13.01 -1.74 5.65
C LEU A 347 -13.48 -2.36 4.33
N THR A 348 -12.75 -3.34 3.78
CA THR A 348 -12.96 -3.84 2.42
C THR A 348 -13.95 -5.01 2.33
N ALA A 349 -14.59 -5.42 3.43
CA ALA A 349 -15.67 -6.41 3.39
C ALA A 349 -16.99 -5.80 2.86
N THR A 350 -17.98 -6.64 2.50
CA THR A 350 -19.28 -6.16 2.04
C THR A 350 -20.06 -5.43 3.17
N ASP A 351 -21.02 -4.58 2.81
CA ASP A 351 -21.80 -3.82 3.77
C ASP A 351 -22.53 -4.72 4.78
N GLU A 352 -23.03 -5.88 4.31
CA GLU A 352 -23.70 -6.86 5.17
C GLU A 352 -22.73 -7.47 6.18
N ARG A 353 -21.48 -7.77 5.77
CA ARG A 353 -20.45 -8.32 6.66
C ARG A 353 -19.96 -7.28 7.66
N ILE A 354 -19.81 -6.02 7.24
CA ILE A 354 -19.49 -4.89 8.13
C ILE A 354 -20.58 -4.71 9.18
N ALA A 355 -21.84 -4.68 8.76
CA ALA A 355 -22.99 -4.54 9.69
C ALA A 355 -23.07 -5.75 10.63
N SER A 356 -22.89 -6.96 10.12
CA SER A 356 -22.90 -8.19 10.92
C SER A 356 -21.75 -8.20 11.94
N ALA A 357 -20.53 -7.82 11.56
CA ALA A 357 -19.41 -7.70 12.48
C ALA A 357 -19.69 -6.67 13.58
N ALA A 358 -20.20 -5.49 13.22
CA ALA A 358 -20.54 -4.44 14.17
C ALA A 358 -21.62 -4.86 15.20
N GLN A 359 -22.56 -5.73 14.80
CA GLN A 359 -23.61 -6.25 15.71
C GLN A 359 -23.10 -7.29 16.71
N ARG A 360 -21.92 -7.89 16.43
CA ARG A 360 -21.32 -8.94 17.28
C ARG A 360 -20.31 -8.37 18.29
N LEU A 361 -19.98 -7.10 18.17
CA LEU A 361 -19.11 -6.37 19.09
C LEU A 361 -19.90 -5.82 20.29
#